data_f9ec1abfe3364e3f5722f1f33a7c6636
#
_entry.id   f9ec1abfe3364e3f5722f1f33a7c6636
#
_cell.length_a   1.000
_cell.length_b   1.000
_cell.length_c   1.000
_cell.angle_alpha   90.00
_cell.angle_beta   90.00
_cell.angle_gamma   90.00
#
_symmetry.space_group_name_H-M   'P 1'
#
loop_
_entity.id
_entity.type
_entity.pdbx_description
1 polymer ?
#
loop_
_entity_poly.entity_id
_entity_poly.type
_entity_poly.pdbx_seq_one_letter_code
_entity_poly.pdbx_strand_id
1 'polypeptide(L)'
;FLNIKKNLGDQNLTNPINLLPEIGAENGRTGIRKKEDFLKLVNIIGEDSSKNFTFAGISSYEGIAAVAMKGSNAVHDFCSKIEDIINDIPSNYYSHLNELLITAGGSTHFDIVGERFSKIKLSVPIKVLLRSGCYITHDHGPYLDALETAKSDSNRQWDQSLQPALEIWSYVQSIPENNLAFLTMGKRDAPYDSGLPKPI
;
A
#
# COMPACT_ATOMS: atom_id res chain seq x y z
N PHE A 1 -1.67 19.82 6.00
CA PHE A 1 -2.62 20.12 7.07
C PHE A 1 -3.07 21.58 7.02
N LEU A 2 -2.18 22.57 7.16
CA LEU A 2 -2.52 23.99 7.18
C LEU A 2 -3.32 24.46 5.96
N ASN A 3 -3.03 23.97 4.76
CA ASN A 3 -3.80 24.27 3.56
C ASN A 3 -5.24 23.71 3.63
N ILE A 4 -5.42 22.51 4.16
CA ILE A 4 -6.75 21.92 4.34
C ILE A 4 -7.54 22.78 5.32
N LYS A 5 -6.94 23.12 6.47
CA LYS A 5 -7.55 23.98 7.48
C LYS A 5 -7.92 25.35 6.92
N LYS A 6 -7.02 25.98 6.16
CA LYS A 6 -7.27 27.28 5.51
C LYS A 6 -8.44 27.22 4.54
N ASN A 7 -8.56 26.15 3.76
CA ASN A 7 -9.64 26.00 2.79
C ASN A 7 -11.00 25.70 3.42
N LEU A 8 -11.04 25.06 4.58
CA LEU A 8 -12.26 24.88 5.37
C LEU A 8 -12.75 26.16 6.02
N GLY A 9 -11.84 27.15 6.26
CA GLY A 9 -12.17 28.39 6.94
C GLY A 9 -12.78 28.15 8.33
N ASP A 10 -13.81 28.92 8.67
CA ASP A 10 -14.48 28.83 9.96
C ASP A 10 -15.67 27.83 9.98
N GLN A 11 -15.72 26.90 9.01
CA GLN A 11 -16.77 25.88 8.97
C GLN A 11 -16.60 24.92 10.14
N ASN A 12 -17.69 24.65 10.86
CA ASN A 12 -17.77 23.60 11.85
C ASN A 12 -18.35 22.34 11.18
N LEU A 13 -17.54 21.28 11.08
CA LEU A 13 -17.99 20.03 10.52
C LEU A 13 -18.80 19.22 11.54
N THR A 14 -19.90 18.64 11.09
CA THR A 14 -20.70 17.73 11.93
C THR A 14 -19.89 16.50 12.32
N ASN A 15 -19.05 16.01 11.41
CA ASN A 15 -18.13 14.89 11.66
C ASN A 15 -16.70 15.34 11.35
N PRO A 16 -15.74 15.07 12.24
CA PRO A 16 -14.35 15.36 11.99
C PRO A 16 -13.80 14.61 10.75
N ILE A 17 -12.88 15.24 10.07
CA ILE A 17 -12.10 14.58 9.00
C ILE A 17 -11.02 13.73 9.66
N ASN A 18 -11.06 12.44 9.42
CA ASN A 18 -10.01 11.52 9.84
C ASN A 18 -8.76 11.69 9.00
N LEU A 19 -7.66 12.04 9.65
CA LEU A 19 -6.36 12.25 9.00
C LEU A 19 -5.42 11.08 9.28
N LEU A 20 -4.80 10.60 8.21
CA LEU A 20 -3.76 9.59 8.27
C LEU A 20 -2.48 10.17 7.63
N PRO A 21 -1.64 10.86 8.41
CA PRO A 21 -0.36 11.35 7.91
C PRO A 21 0.47 10.23 7.30
N GLU A 22 1.16 10.55 6.19
CA GLU A 22 1.95 9.56 5.47
C GLU A 22 3.40 9.54 5.92
N ILE A 23 3.91 8.35 6.25
CA ILE A 23 5.33 8.08 6.44
C ILE A 23 5.91 7.62 5.10
N GLY A 24 6.94 8.32 4.63
CA GLY A 24 7.61 8.04 3.37
C GLY A 24 8.99 7.41 3.54
N ALA A 25 9.42 6.68 2.51
CA ALA A 25 10.77 6.16 2.41
C ALA A 25 11.77 7.22 1.93
N GLU A 26 13.02 7.08 2.33
CA GLU A 26 14.14 7.88 1.79
C GLU A 26 14.16 7.76 0.26
N ASN A 27 14.44 8.86 -0.42
CA ASN A 27 14.40 8.97 -1.88
C ASN A 27 13.04 8.60 -2.52
N GLY A 28 12.00 8.43 -1.72
CA GLY A 28 10.66 8.14 -2.18
C GLY A 28 9.90 9.38 -2.64
N ARG A 29 8.67 9.17 -3.13
CA ARG A 29 7.85 10.22 -3.76
C ARG A 29 7.19 11.17 -2.76
N THR A 30 6.51 10.64 -1.74
CA THR A 30 5.67 11.38 -0.80
C THR A 30 5.93 10.94 0.64
N GLY A 31 5.27 11.57 1.59
CA GLY A 31 5.30 11.24 3.01
C GLY A 31 6.44 11.91 3.79
N ILE A 32 6.33 11.90 5.09
CA ILE A 32 7.31 12.48 6.02
C ILE A 32 8.43 11.47 6.25
N ARG A 33 9.70 11.94 6.18
CA ARG A 33 10.89 11.06 6.31
C ARG A 33 11.37 10.93 7.74
N LYS A 34 11.30 12.02 8.49
CA LYS A 34 11.86 12.08 9.85
C LYS A 34 10.76 11.82 10.87
N LYS A 35 11.07 11.01 11.86
CA LYS A 35 10.19 10.68 12.99
C LYS A 35 9.75 11.93 13.74
N GLU A 36 10.68 12.84 14.02
CA GLU A 36 10.41 14.08 14.75
C GLU A 36 9.38 14.96 14.03
N ASP A 37 9.48 15.04 12.70
CA ASP A 37 8.54 15.84 11.89
C ASP A 37 7.17 15.17 11.82
N PHE A 38 7.12 13.84 11.83
CA PHE A 38 5.86 13.09 11.89
C PHE A 38 5.16 13.33 13.23
N LEU A 39 5.87 13.18 14.34
CA LEU A 39 5.33 13.42 15.69
C LEU A 39 4.88 14.87 15.89
N LYS A 40 5.63 15.85 15.33
CA LYS A 40 5.17 17.25 15.33
C LYS A 40 3.83 17.41 14.58
N LEU A 41 3.65 16.74 13.42
CA LEU A 41 2.39 16.82 12.69
C LEU A 41 1.25 16.18 13.47
N VAL A 42 1.48 15.02 14.09
CA VAL A 42 0.47 14.37 14.96
C VAL A 42 0.07 15.30 16.09
N ASN A 43 1.02 15.96 16.75
CA ASN A 43 0.77 16.96 17.80
C ASN A 43 -0.08 18.12 17.29
N ILE A 44 0.26 18.71 16.12
CA ILE A 44 -0.50 19.82 15.52
C ILE A 44 -1.94 19.40 15.21
N ILE A 45 -2.15 18.16 14.76
CA ILE A 45 -3.51 17.64 14.50
C ILE A 45 -4.26 17.44 15.80
N GLY A 46 -3.63 16.83 16.82
CA GLY A 46 -4.24 16.52 18.10
C GLY A 46 -4.57 17.74 18.94
N GLU A 47 -3.82 18.83 18.80
CA GLU A 47 -4.03 20.10 19.51
C GLU A 47 -4.97 21.07 18.73
N ASP A 48 -5.49 20.65 17.57
CA ASP A 48 -6.33 21.53 16.77
C ASP A 48 -7.68 21.85 17.48
N SER A 49 -7.83 23.11 17.86
CA SER A 49 -9.01 23.60 18.61
C SER A 49 -10.31 23.59 17.79
N SER A 50 -10.24 23.51 16.46
CA SER A 50 -11.44 23.52 15.61
C SER A 50 -12.30 22.28 15.75
N LYS A 51 -11.72 21.17 16.24
CA LYS A 51 -12.34 19.84 16.31
C LYS A 51 -12.81 19.28 14.96
N ASN A 52 -12.38 19.91 13.87
CA ASN A 52 -12.72 19.47 12.53
C ASN A 52 -11.84 18.32 12.03
N PHE A 53 -10.78 18.00 12.76
CA PHE A 53 -9.79 16.99 12.37
C PHE A 53 -9.52 16.03 13.52
N THR A 54 -9.29 14.78 13.17
CA THR A 54 -8.88 13.72 14.09
C THR A 54 -7.70 12.97 13.52
N PHE A 55 -6.64 12.79 14.32
CA PHE A 55 -5.61 11.83 13.98
C PHE A 55 -6.21 10.42 14.10
N ALA A 56 -6.36 9.71 13.00
CA ALA A 56 -7.03 8.41 12.96
C ALA A 56 -6.08 7.25 12.63
N GLY A 57 -4.82 7.55 12.33
CA GLY A 57 -3.86 6.51 11.98
C GLY A 57 -2.73 6.99 11.06
N ILE A 58 -2.11 6.05 10.39
CA ILE A 58 -0.91 6.25 9.57
C ILE A 58 -1.14 5.70 8.17
N SER A 59 -0.66 6.44 7.18
CA SER A 59 -0.53 5.98 5.79
C SER A 59 0.93 5.75 5.43
N SER A 60 1.22 4.74 4.61
CA SER A 60 2.54 4.53 4.02
C SER A 60 2.43 3.71 2.73
N TYR A 61 3.52 3.64 1.96
CA TYR A 61 3.60 2.79 0.77
C TYR A 61 4.99 2.16 0.65
N GLU A 62 5.07 0.89 0.95
CA GLU A 62 6.31 0.11 1.02
C GLU A 62 6.91 -0.22 -0.35
N GLY A 63 6.10 -0.26 -1.42
CA GLY A 63 6.60 -0.51 -2.77
C GLY A 63 7.64 0.52 -3.24
N ILE A 64 7.52 1.78 -2.79
CA ILE A 64 8.54 2.80 -3.01
C ILE A 64 9.83 2.49 -2.24
N ALA A 65 9.74 1.93 -1.02
CA ALA A 65 10.92 1.56 -0.25
C ALA A 65 11.75 0.48 -0.96
N ALA A 66 11.09 -0.53 -1.53
CA ALA A 66 11.75 -1.58 -2.29
C ALA A 66 12.58 -1.03 -3.45
N VAL A 67 12.11 0.02 -4.13
CA VAL A 67 12.80 0.65 -5.26
C VAL A 67 13.84 1.68 -4.80
N ALA A 68 13.50 2.50 -3.82
CA ALA A 68 14.29 3.67 -3.43
C ALA A 68 15.45 3.34 -2.48
N MET A 69 15.26 2.39 -1.57
CA MET A 69 16.23 2.08 -0.51
C MET A 69 17.29 1.05 -0.92
N LYS A 70 17.10 0.32 -2.02
CA LYS A 70 18.01 -0.71 -2.54
C LYS A 70 18.50 -1.71 -1.47
N GLY A 71 18.03 -2.93 -1.54
CA GLY A 71 18.45 -4.02 -0.64
C GLY A 71 17.36 -5.05 -0.45
N SER A 72 17.73 -6.29 -0.18
CA SER A 72 16.79 -7.39 0.04
C SER A 72 15.87 -7.18 1.23
N ASN A 73 16.27 -6.34 2.21
CA ASN A 73 15.52 -6.08 3.44
C ASN A 73 14.81 -4.72 3.45
N ALA A 74 14.86 -3.94 2.36
CA ALA A 74 14.37 -2.57 2.33
C ALA A 74 12.90 -2.42 2.81
N VAL A 75 12.04 -3.37 2.46
CA VAL A 75 10.64 -3.37 2.90
C VAL A 75 10.55 -3.65 4.41
N HIS A 76 11.32 -4.61 4.91
CA HIS A 76 11.37 -4.93 6.35
C HIS A 76 11.92 -3.76 7.16
N ASP A 77 12.98 -3.11 6.71
CA ASP A 77 13.57 -1.94 7.35
C ASP A 77 12.58 -0.77 7.39
N PHE A 78 11.86 -0.57 6.29
CA PHE A 78 10.82 0.45 6.23
C PHE A 78 9.65 0.14 7.17
N CYS A 79 9.21 -1.11 7.26
CA CYS A 79 8.21 -1.52 8.25
C CYS A 79 8.70 -1.29 9.69
N SER A 80 9.97 -1.62 10.00
CA SER A 80 10.56 -1.35 11.32
C SER A 80 10.53 0.13 11.67
N LYS A 81 10.88 1.00 10.71
CA LYS A 81 10.78 2.45 10.89
C LYS A 81 9.35 2.89 11.22
N ILE A 82 8.35 2.33 10.56
CA ILE A 82 6.95 2.64 10.82
C ILE A 82 6.54 2.17 12.22
N GLU A 83 6.92 0.96 12.61
CA GLU A 83 6.66 0.39 13.94
C GLU A 83 7.27 1.27 15.05
N ASP A 84 8.52 1.73 14.87
CA ASP A 84 9.18 2.64 15.79
C ASP A 84 8.46 3.98 15.94
N ILE A 85 7.96 4.53 14.82
CA ILE A 85 7.20 5.78 14.85
C ILE A 85 5.87 5.59 15.57
N ILE A 86 5.15 4.50 15.28
CA ILE A 86 3.86 4.19 15.88
C ILE A 86 3.97 4.05 17.40
N ASN A 87 5.01 3.35 17.88
CA ASN A 87 5.22 3.11 19.30
C ASN A 87 5.55 4.40 20.08
N ASP A 88 6.04 5.42 19.40
CA ASP A 88 6.36 6.71 20.01
C ASP A 88 5.23 7.76 19.94
N ILE A 89 4.12 7.43 19.31
CA ILE A 89 2.95 8.33 19.29
C ILE A 89 2.34 8.36 20.70
N PRO A 90 2.23 9.54 21.34
CA PRO A 90 1.58 9.66 22.63
C PRO A 90 0.14 9.14 22.61
N SER A 91 -0.21 8.28 23.57
CA SER A 91 -1.51 7.58 23.58
C SER A 91 -2.72 8.52 23.66
N ASN A 92 -2.56 9.72 24.24
CA ASN A 92 -3.62 10.72 24.31
C ASN A 92 -4.15 11.17 22.93
N TYR A 93 -3.38 10.98 21.83
CA TYR A 93 -3.81 11.33 20.48
C TYR A 93 -4.69 10.26 19.82
N TYR A 94 -4.72 9.04 20.35
CA TYR A 94 -5.50 7.95 19.77
C TYR A 94 -6.34 7.13 20.75
N SER A 95 -6.15 7.30 22.08
CA SER A 95 -6.86 6.50 23.10
C SER A 95 -8.39 6.68 23.08
N HIS A 96 -8.89 7.74 22.47
CA HIS A 96 -10.32 7.99 22.28
C HIS A 96 -10.92 7.30 21.06
N LEU A 97 -10.08 6.68 20.21
CA LEU A 97 -10.51 5.96 19.02
C LEU A 97 -10.97 4.55 19.37
N ASN A 98 -11.92 4.01 18.61
CA ASN A 98 -12.28 2.60 18.69
C ASN A 98 -11.19 1.69 18.10
N GLU A 99 -10.46 2.20 17.11
CA GLU A 99 -9.34 1.53 16.43
C GLU A 99 -8.40 2.55 15.79
N LEU A 100 -7.10 2.25 15.73
CA LEU A 100 -6.12 3.03 15.00
C LEU A 100 -5.86 2.38 13.64
N LEU A 101 -5.95 3.16 12.58
CA LEU A 101 -5.76 2.66 11.22
C LEU A 101 -4.28 2.69 10.81
N ILE A 102 -3.80 1.61 10.21
CA ILE A 102 -2.52 1.59 9.49
C ILE A 102 -2.82 1.16 8.07
N THR A 103 -2.64 2.07 7.11
CA THR A 103 -2.89 1.75 5.71
C THR A 103 -1.59 1.70 4.91
N ALA A 104 -1.30 0.51 4.40
CA ALA A 104 -0.14 0.18 3.58
C ALA A 104 -0.43 -1.10 2.78
N GLY A 105 0.58 -1.77 2.24
CA GLY A 105 0.41 -3.03 1.55
C GLY A 105 -0.07 -2.85 0.11
N GLY A 106 0.85 -2.50 -0.77
CA GLY A 106 0.66 -2.58 -2.21
C GLY A 106 0.62 -4.03 -2.69
N SER A 107 0.44 -4.21 -4.00
CA SER A 107 0.19 -5.53 -4.58
C SER A 107 1.37 -6.52 -4.49
N THR A 108 2.57 -6.05 -4.20
CA THR A 108 3.79 -6.88 -4.16
C THR A 108 4.15 -7.36 -2.75
N HIS A 109 3.95 -6.52 -1.71
CA HIS A 109 4.45 -6.78 -0.36
C HIS A 109 3.35 -6.75 0.71
N PHE A 110 2.10 -6.99 0.31
CA PHE A 110 0.94 -6.97 1.20
C PHE A 110 1.05 -7.99 2.34
N ASP A 111 1.70 -9.10 2.09
CA ASP A 111 1.94 -10.19 3.04
C ASP A 111 2.85 -9.76 4.18
N ILE A 112 3.99 -9.11 3.88
CA ILE A 112 4.94 -8.57 4.86
C ILE A 112 4.25 -7.53 5.73
N VAL A 113 3.54 -6.59 5.08
CA VAL A 113 2.81 -5.51 5.77
C VAL A 113 1.73 -6.08 6.68
N GLY A 114 0.90 -7.00 6.16
CA GLY A 114 -0.18 -7.63 6.92
C GLY A 114 0.35 -8.37 8.14
N GLU A 115 1.42 -9.16 7.97
CA GLU A 115 2.01 -9.90 9.05
C GLU A 115 2.62 -9.00 10.13
N ARG A 116 3.41 -8.01 9.73
CA ARG A 116 4.14 -7.18 10.68
C ARG A 116 3.20 -6.27 11.46
N PHE A 117 2.35 -5.53 10.77
CA PHE A 117 1.53 -4.51 11.42
C PHE A 117 0.38 -5.11 12.26
N SER A 118 -0.08 -6.33 11.93
CA SER A 118 -1.05 -7.03 12.78
C SER A 118 -0.48 -7.44 14.15
N LYS A 119 0.85 -7.46 14.31
CA LYS A 119 1.53 -7.80 15.56
C LYS A 119 1.74 -6.60 16.50
N ILE A 120 1.54 -5.37 16.01
CA ILE A 120 1.71 -4.15 16.82
C ILE A 120 0.66 -4.13 17.93
N LYS A 121 1.08 -3.78 19.13
CA LYS A 121 0.21 -3.72 20.32
C LYS A 121 0.20 -2.30 20.87
N LEU A 122 -0.96 -1.68 20.88
CA LEU A 122 -1.20 -0.37 21.48
C LEU A 122 -2.36 -0.46 22.49
N SER A 123 -2.71 0.69 23.12
CA SER A 123 -3.83 0.78 24.03
C SER A 123 -5.21 0.66 23.35
N VAL A 124 -5.25 0.79 22.01
CA VAL A 124 -6.43 0.56 21.19
C VAL A 124 -6.14 -0.50 20.13
N PRO A 125 -7.14 -1.21 19.62
CA PRO A 125 -6.98 -2.13 18.51
C PRO A 125 -6.39 -1.46 17.28
N ILE A 126 -5.55 -2.19 16.53
CA ILE A 126 -5.04 -1.74 15.24
C ILE A 126 -5.79 -2.43 14.13
N LYS A 127 -6.21 -1.65 13.15
CA LYS A 127 -6.78 -2.16 11.90
C LYS A 127 -5.84 -1.88 10.74
N VAL A 128 -5.29 -2.96 10.17
CA VAL A 128 -4.44 -2.88 8.98
C VAL A 128 -5.32 -2.88 7.74
N LEU A 129 -5.17 -1.87 6.90
CA LEU A 129 -5.88 -1.73 5.63
C LEU A 129 -4.88 -1.88 4.47
N LEU A 130 -4.97 -2.99 3.77
CA LEU A 130 -4.18 -3.24 2.57
C LEU A 130 -4.79 -2.50 1.37
N ARG A 131 -3.92 -1.97 0.50
CA ARG A 131 -4.32 -1.22 -0.70
C ARG A 131 -3.81 -1.87 -1.98
N SER A 132 -3.89 -3.18 -2.03
CA SER A 132 -3.41 -4.02 -3.14
C SER A 132 -4.40 -3.98 -4.30
N GLY A 133 -4.32 -2.96 -5.17
CA GLY A 133 -5.25 -2.76 -6.28
C GLY A 133 -5.22 -3.90 -7.30
N CYS A 134 -4.04 -4.44 -7.63
CA CYS A 134 -3.90 -5.55 -8.56
C CYS A 134 -4.35 -6.91 -7.99
N TYR A 135 -4.76 -6.96 -6.73
CA TYR A 135 -5.40 -8.13 -6.15
C TYR A 135 -6.62 -8.62 -6.96
N ILE A 136 -7.40 -7.69 -7.54
CA ILE A 136 -8.63 -8.01 -8.29
C ILE A 136 -8.31 -8.65 -9.64
N THR A 137 -7.27 -8.17 -10.31
CA THR A 137 -6.94 -8.59 -11.68
C THR A 137 -5.82 -9.61 -11.74
N HIS A 138 -4.86 -9.47 -10.85
CA HIS A 138 -3.59 -10.20 -10.88
C HIS A 138 -2.93 -10.16 -12.27
N ASP A 139 -1.90 -10.96 -12.53
CA ASP A 139 -1.31 -11.14 -13.85
C ASP A 139 -0.50 -12.45 -13.92
N HIS A 140 -0.05 -12.81 -15.11
CA HIS A 140 0.84 -13.96 -15.36
C HIS A 140 2.35 -13.58 -15.34
N GLY A 141 2.70 -12.41 -14.89
CA GLY A 141 4.06 -11.87 -14.87
C GLY A 141 4.46 -11.37 -13.48
N PRO A 142 4.78 -10.08 -13.29
CA PRO A 142 5.40 -9.55 -12.07
C PRO A 142 4.65 -9.86 -10.77
N TYR A 143 3.30 -9.88 -10.78
CA TYR A 143 2.53 -10.18 -9.58
C TYR A 143 2.46 -11.67 -9.28
N LEU A 144 2.50 -12.54 -10.31
CA LEU A 144 2.67 -13.98 -10.09
C LEU A 144 4.03 -14.28 -9.47
N ASP A 145 5.11 -13.69 -9.99
CA ASP A 145 6.45 -13.87 -9.45
C ASP A 145 6.55 -13.37 -7.99
N ALA A 146 5.92 -12.23 -7.68
CA ALA A 146 5.85 -11.70 -6.33
C ALA A 146 5.08 -12.64 -5.38
N LEU A 147 3.97 -13.21 -5.84
CA LEU A 147 3.17 -14.16 -5.07
C LEU A 147 3.95 -15.46 -4.79
N GLU A 148 4.64 -16.00 -5.79
CA GLU A 148 5.47 -17.20 -5.61
C GLU A 148 6.62 -16.93 -4.62
N THR A 149 7.23 -15.75 -4.67
CA THR A 149 8.23 -15.31 -3.68
C THR A 149 7.62 -15.25 -2.29
N ALA A 150 6.46 -14.59 -2.13
CA ALA A 150 5.77 -14.51 -0.84
C ALA A 150 5.41 -15.88 -0.27
N LYS A 151 5.03 -16.84 -1.13
CA LYS A 151 4.74 -18.22 -0.72
C LYS A 151 6.00 -18.97 -0.27
N SER A 152 7.13 -18.74 -0.94
CA SER A 152 8.38 -19.42 -0.60
C SER A 152 9.00 -18.90 0.70
N ASP A 153 8.86 -17.59 0.97
CA ASP A 153 9.47 -16.91 2.11
C ASP A 153 8.63 -16.98 3.38
N SER A 154 7.34 -17.33 3.27
CA SER A 154 6.44 -17.35 4.42
C SER A 154 6.18 -18.76 4.92
N ASN A 155 6.22 -18.97 6.25
CA ASN A 155 5.72 -20.16 6.91
C ASN A 155 4.18 -20.22 6.93
N ARG A 156 3.52 -19.41 6.11
CA ARG A 156 2.06 -19.31 6.05
C ARG A 156 1.50 -20.35 5.10
N GLN A 157 0.40 -20.96 5.51
CA GLN A 157 -0.43 -21.75 4.59
C GLN A 157 -1.28 -20.80 3.76
N TRP A 158 -1.23 -20.99 2.45
CA TRP A 158 -2.05 -20.25 1.49
C TRP A 158 -3.20 -21.16 1.06
N ASP A 159 -4.38 -20.95 1.63
CA ASP A 159 -5.57 -21.78 1.32
C ASP A 159 -6.05 -21.57 -0.11
N GLN A 160 -5.85 -20.36 -0.64
CA GLN A 160 -6.21 -20.01 -2.01
C GLN A 160 -5.08 -19.20 -2.65
N SER A 161 -4.97 -19.25 -3.97
CA SER A 161 -4.01 -18.48 -4.75
C SER A 161 -4.71 -17.42 -5.58
N LEU A 162 -4.07 -16.26 -5.72
CA LEU A 162 -4.50 -15.26 -6.69
C LEU A 162 -4.29 -15.80 -8.10
N GLN A 163 -5.23 -15.53 -8.98
CA GLN A 163 -5.20 -15.96 -10.38
C GLN A 163 -5.40 -14.76 -11.30
N PRO A 164 -4.74 -14.74 -12.48
CA PRO A 164 -5.01 -13.74 -13.49
C PRO A 164 -6.49 -13.78 -13.92
N ALA A 165 -7.12 -12.61 -13.92
CA ALA A 165 -8.55 -12.47 -14.22
C ALA A 165 -8.85 -11.64 -15.48
N LEU A 166 -7.80 -11.20 -16.19
CA LEU A 166 -7.94 -10.47 -17.45
C LEU A 166 -7.49 -11.33 -18.61
N GLU A 167 -8.35 -11.46 -19.60
CA GLU A 167 -8.08 -12.16 -20.85
C GLU A 167 -8.35 -11.25 -22.03
N ILE A 168 -7.59 -11.43 -23.10
CA ILE A 168 -7.81 -10.77 -24.38
C ILE A 168 -8.09 -11.83 -25.41
N TRP A 169 -9.29 -11.79 -26.00
CA TRP A 169 -9.71 -12.71 -27.04
C TRP A 169 -9.37 -12.15 -28.41
N SER A 170 -8.77 -12.96 -29.25
CA SER A 170 -8.37 -12.57 -30.60
C SER A 170 -8.59 -13.70 -31.60
N TYR A 171 -8.87 -13.33 -32.85
CA TYR A 171 -8.95 -14.28 -33.93
C TYR A 171 -7.55 -14.60 -34.48
N VAL A 172 -7.34 -15.84 -34.87
CA VAL A 172 -6.20 -16.22 -35.70
C VAL A 172 -6.49 -15.76 -37.14
N GLN A 173 -5.69 -14.83 -37.64
CA GLN A 173 -5.82 -14.28 -38.98
C GLN A 173 -5.24 -15.22 -40.03
N SER A 174 -4.07 -15.81 -39.74
CA SER A 174 -3.40 -16.77 -40.65
C SER A 174 -2.41 -17.65 -39.91
N ILE A 175 -2.12 -18.81 -40.45
CA ILE A 175 -1.11 -19.76 -39.99
C ILE A 175 -0.24 -20.12 -41.21
N PRO A 176 0.77 -19.28 -41.56
CA PRO A 176 1.58 -19.51 -42.71
C PRO A 176 2.58 -20.67 -42.55
N GLU A 177 2.92 -21.02 -41.32
CA GLU A 177 3.90 -22.05 -40.95
C GLU A 177 3.38 -22.81 -39.70
N ASN A 178 3.88 -24.03 -39.52
CA ASN A 178 3.39 -24.92 -38.43
C ASN A 178 3.50 -24.34 -37.03
N ASN A 179 4.46 -23.44 -36.78
CA ASN A 179 4.73 -22.87 -35.46
C ASN A 179 4.50 -21.35 -35.42
N LEU A 180 3.78 -20.79 -36.40
CA LEU A 180 3.55 -19.36 -36.50
C LEU A 180 2.07 -19.07 -36.78
N ALA A 181 1.46 -18.28 -35.92
CA ALA A 181 0.13 -17.77 -36.10
C ALA A 181 0.10 -16.24 -35.98
N PHE A 182 -0.57 -15.59 -36.92
CA PHE A 182 -0.84 -14.15 -36.83
C PHE A 182 -2.23 -13.93 -36.24
N LEU A 183 -2.29 -13.04 -35.26
CA LEU A 183 -3.51 -12.70 -34.54
C LEU A 183 -4.01 -11.32 -34.97
N THR A 184 -5.31 -11.07 -34.79
CA THR A 184 -5.91 -9.76 -35.09
C THR A 184 -5.65 -8.72 -34.00
N MET A 185 -5.04 -9.11 -32.87
CA MET A 185 -4.60 -8.21 -31.81
C MET A 185 -3.14 -7.81 -31.95
N GLY A 186 -2.77 -6.69 -31.31
CA GLY A 186 -1.40 -6.22 -31.25
C GLY A 186 -1.12 -5.48 -29.94
N LYS A 187 0.01 -4.75 -29.87
CA LYS A 187 0.44 -4.01 -28.68
C LYS A 187 -0.59 -3.01 -28.16
N ARG A 188 -1.47 -2.48 -29.01
CA ARG A 188 -2.51 -1.54 -28.62
C ARG A 188 -3.62 -2.21 -27.80
N ASP A 189 -3.88 -3.49 -28.09
CA ASP A 189 -4.95 -4.26 -27.45
C ASP A 189 -4.41 -4.96 -26.20
N ALA A 190 -3.20 -5.50 -26.28
CA ALA A 190 -2.48 -6.19 -25.22
C ALA A 190 -1.10 -5.53 -24.99
N PRO A 191 -1.00 -4.47 -24.16
CA PRO A 191 0.29 -3.89 -23.80
C PRO A 191 1.19 -4.92 -23.14
N TYR A 192 2.48 -4.93 -23.53
CA TYR A 192 3.45 -5.91 -23.03
C TYR A 192 4.72 -5.27 -22.44
N ASP A 193 4.58 -4.09 -21.82
CA ASP A 193 5.69 -3.37 -21.20
C ASP A 193 6.32 -4.13 -20.01
N SER A 194 5.54 -5.02 -19.39
CA SER A 194 5.98 -5.93 -18.32
C SER A 194 6.06 -7.40 -18.73
N GLY A 195 6.10 -7.69 -20.02
CA GLY A 195 6.15 -9.04 -20.58
C GLY A 195 5.04 -9.33 -21.58
N LEU A 196 5.28 -10.31 -22.44
CA LEU A 196 4.31 -10.70 -23.47
C LEU A 196 3.08 -11.39 -22.85
N PRO A 197 1.89 -11.21 -23.45
CA PRO A 197 0.71 -12.01 -23.11
C PRO A 197 1.01 -13.50 -23.20
N LYS A 198 0.48 -14.29 -22.28
CA LYS A 198 0.60 -15.75 -22.30
C LYS A 198 -0.62 -16.33 -23.01
N PRO A 199 -0.47 -17.16 -24.05
CA PRO A 199 -1.58 -17.88 -24.66
C PRO A 199 -2.14 -18.92 -23.69
N ILE A 200 -3.44 -19.11 -23.69
CA ILE A 200 -4.18 -20.12 -22.93
C ILE A 200 -5.00 -20.98 -23.87
#